data_bfa8afd1c6b24f8c5b6248aa4703886b
#
_entry.id   bfa8afd1c6b24f8c5b6248aa4703886b
#
_cell.length_a   1.000
_cell.length_b   1.000
_cell.length_c   1.000
_cell.angle_alpha   90.00
_cell.angle_beta   90.00
_cell.angle_gamma   90.00
#
_symmetry.space_group_name_H-M   'P 1'
#
loop_
_entity.id
_entity.type
_entity.pdbx_description
1 polymer ?
#
loop_
_entity_poly.entity_id
_entity_poly.type
_entity_poly.pdbx_seq_one_letter_code
_entity_poly.pdbx_strand_id
1 'polypeptide(L)'
;MTQPPAPTAMDPAPATALRFAAALLDTSLPPPAGLHAWNGSDPAVRFAVYRNNVVHSLVAVLADTFPVVRQLVGDDFFGAMARLYVLDHPPRSPLMHRYGAGLPAWVADFEPATALPYLSDIARLEWARLCAFHAADAEPVPVQALAALIQAPQRLARACLELHPTLAVVRSAHPVVSLWAAHQLSDADRDARLAEVPLHSAEAALIFRDASDDALVVELPDADAALAAAIATGAPLGAAQTAHPEADLARVLSLLLRHGLVAGVGGPLPATETSA
;
A
#
# COMPACT_ATOMS: atom_id res chain seq x y z
N MET A 1 -25.83 -50.47 -28.34
CA MET A 1 -24.71 -50.23 -27.45
C MET A 1 -23.95 -49.03 -28.02
N THR A 2 -24.24 -47.85 -27.51
CA THR A 2 -23.65 -46.57 -27.94
C THR A 2 -22.43 -46.30 -27.06
N GLN A 3 -21.28 -46.21 -27.69
CA GLN A 3 -19.99 -45.96 -27.02
C GLN A 3 -19.98 -44.54 -26.42
N PRO A 4 -19.56 -44.34 -25.17
CA PRO A 4 -19.48 -42.99 -24.60
C PRO A 4 -18.41 -42.16 -25.31
N PRO A 5 -18.59 -40.84 -25.44
CA PRO A 5 -17.62 -39.98 -26.08
C PRO A 5 -16.30 -39.98 -25.28
N ALA A 6 -15.19 -39.98 -26.03
CA ALA A 6 -13.84 -39.88 -25.48
C ALA A 6 -13.66 -38.58 -24.65
N PRO A 7 -12.85 -38.62 -23.58
CA PRO A 7 -12.61 -37.41 -22.79
C PRO A 7 -11.98 -36.34 -23.66
N THR A 8 -12.60 -35.18 -23.66
CA THR A 8 -12.11 -33.94 -24.32
C THR A 8 -10.72 -33.64 -23.78
N ALA A 9 -9.73 -33.61 -24.65
CA ALA A 9 -8.37 -33.20 -24.30
C ALA A 9 -8.42 -31.80 -23.61
N MET A 10 -7.86 -31.75 -22.45
CA MET A 10 -7.74 -30.52 -21.66
C MET A 10 -7.08 -29.43 -22.52
N ASP A 11 -7.73 -28.27 -22.62
CA ASP A 11 -7.30 -27.15 -23.46
C ASP A 11 -5.84 -26.77 -23.15
N PRO A 12 -4.90 -26.81 -24.10
CA PRO A 12 -3.49 -26.50 -23.86
C PRO A 12 -3.24 -25.01 -23.60
N ALA A 13 -4.24 -24.15 -23.73
CA ALA A 13 -4.13 -22.69 -23.57
C ALA A 13 -3.55 -22.23 -22.21
N PRO A 14 -3.97 -22.72 -21.03
CA PRO A 14 -3.42 -22.25 -19.76
C PRO A 14 -1.95 -22.62 -19.57
N ALA A 15 -1.53 -23.80 -19.99
CA ALA A 15 -0.12 -24.23 -19.87
C ALA A 15 0.81 -23.42 -20.80
N THR A 16 0.34 -23.02 -21.97
CA THR A 16 1.08 -22.17 -22.92
C THR A 16 1.19 -20.74 -22.39
N ALA A 17 0.12 -20.18 -21.81
CA ALA A 17 0.13 -18.85 -21.19
C ALA A 17 1.11 -18.77 -20.00
N LEU A 18 1.14 -19.78 -19.14
CA LEU A 18 2.07 -19.84 -18.00
C LEU A 18 3.53 -19.93 -18.47
N ARG A 19 3.83 -20.74 -19.49
CA ARG A 19 5.18 -20.81 -20.07
C ARG A 19 5.61 -19.50 -20.72
N PHE A 20 4.69 -18.83 -21.40
CA PHE A 20 4.93 -17.53 -21.99
C PHE A 20 5.24 -16.48 -20.92
N ALA A 21 4.43 -16.42 -19.85
CA ALA A 21 4.64 -15.51 -18.73
C ALA A 21 5.99 -15.78 -18.02
N ALA A 22 6.33 -17.04 -17.76
CA ALA A 22 7.62 -17.40 -17.18
C ALA A 22 8.79 -16.95 -18.07
N ALA A 23 8.73 -17.22 -19.37
CA ALA A 23 9.78 -16.83 -20.30
C ALA A 23 9.91 -15.31 -20.48
N LEU A 24 8.87 -14.51 -20.17
CA LEU A 24 8.96 -13.04 -20.21
C LEU A 24 9.86 -12.45 -19.15
N LEU A 25 9.94 -13.08 -17.98
CA LEU A 25 10.62 -12.54 -16.80
C LEU A 25 11.94 -13.26 -16.50
N ASP A 26 12.07 -14.51 -16.96
CA ASP A 26 13.31 -15.29 -16.84
C ASP A 26 14.07 -15.28 -18.16
N THR A 27 15.20 -14.57 -18.18
CA THR A 27 16.07 -14.45 -19.35
C THR A 27 16.83 -15.75 -19.68
N SER A 28 16.92 -16.70 -18.75
CA SER A 28 17.52 -18.00 -18.96
C SER A 28 16.63 -18.94 -19.78
N LEU A 29 15.31 -18.67 -19.80
CA LEU A 29 14.36 -19.46 -20.55
C LEU A 29 14.32 -19.06 -22.04
N PRO A 30 14.29 -20.04 -22.95
CA PRO A 30 14.12 -19.74 -24.37
C PRO A 30 12.72 -19.19 -24.65
N PRO A 31 12.54 -18.47 -25.78
CA PRO A 31 11.20 -18.12 -26.25
C PRO A 31 10.30 -19.36 -26.36
N PRO A 32 9.01 -19.25 -26.00
CA PRO A 32 8.09 -20.39 -26.14
C PRO A 32 8.04 -20.92 -27.57
N ALA A 33 7.97 -22.26 -27.73
CA ALA A 33 7.86 -22.89 -29.04
C ALA A 33 6.53 -22.50 -29.71
N GLY A 34 6.55 -22.39 -31.03
CA GLY A 34 5.35 -22.05 -31.84
C GLY A 34 5.13 -20.54 -32.01
N LEU A 35 6.03 -19.69 -31.56
CA LEU A 35 5.98 -18.26 -31.90
C LEU A 35 6.37 -18.03 -33.35
N HIS A 36 5.54 -17.27 -34.07
CA HIS A 36 5.78 -16.88 -35.46
C HIS A 36 5.75 -15.36 -35.59
N ALA A 37 6.70 -14.81 -36.32
CA ALA A 37 6.68 -13.40 -36.68
C ALA A 37 5.96 -13.22 -38.01
N TRP A 38 4.93 -12.39 -38.07
CA TRP A 38 4.11 -12.13 -39.26
C TRP A 38 4.91 -11.64 -40.47
N ASN A 39 6.06 -10.99 -40.22
CA ASN A 39 6.93 -10.41 -41.26
C ASN A 39 8.18 -11.25 -41.56
N GLY A 40 8.25 -12.50 -41.12
CA GLY A 40 9.38 -13.40 -41.33
C GLY A 40 10.65 -13.10 -40.53
N SER A 41 10.61 -12.12 -39.60
CA SER A 41 11.75 -11.86 -38.68
C SER A 41 11.94 -13.01 -37.69
N ASP A 42 13.13 -13.13 -37.10
CA ASP A 42 13.40 -14.10 -36.04
C ASP A 42 12.49 -13.89 -34.81
N PRO A 43 11.63 -14.88 -34.49
CA PRO A 43 10.78 -14.79 -33.29
C PRO A 43 11.53 -14.59 -31.99
N ALA A 44 12.77 -15.11 -31.86
CA ALA A 44 13.57 -14.98 -30.66
C ALA A 44 13.99 -13.52 -30.43
N VAL A 45 14.42 -12.82 -31.47
CA VAL A 45 14.78 -11.39 -31.39
C VAL A 45 13.56 -10.57 -31.01
N ARG A 46 12.39 -10.82 -31.62
CA ARG A 46 11.15 -10.12 -31.26
C ARG A 46 10.69 -10.40 -29.85
N PHE A 47 10.81 -11.62 -29.39
CA PHE A 47 10.47 -11.98 -28.03
C PHE A 47 11.37 -11.28 -27.01
N ALA A 48 12.67 -11.13 -27.30
CA ALA A 48 13.59 -10.37 -26.47
C ALA A 48 13.19 -8.89 -26.37
N VAL A 49 12.77 -8.26 -27.49
CA VAL A 49 12.22 -6.89 -27.46
C VAL A 49 10.95 -6.82 -26.62
N TYR A 50 10.04 -7.77 -26.77
CA TYR A 50 8.81 -7.81 -25.99
C TYR A 50 9.09 -7.98 -24.48
N ARG A 51 10.02 -8.87 -24.12
CA ARG A 51 10.50 -9.05 -22.75
C ARG A 51 11.03 -7.75 -22.16
N ASN A 52 11.88 -7.04 -22.90
CA ASN A 52 12.41 -5.76 -22.46
C ASN A 52 11.32 -4.71 -22.26
N ASN A 53 10.33 -4.65 -23.14
CA ASN A 53 9.20 -3.74 -23.01
C ASN A 53 8.35 -4.04 -21.77
N VAL A 54 8.09 -5.32 -21.47
CA VAL A 54 7.35 -5.71 -20.26
C VAL A 54 8.10 -5.28 -19.00
N VAL A 55 9.39 -5.58 -18.90
CA VAL A 55 10.21 -5.16 -17.75
C VAL A 55 10.24 -3.63 -17.64
N HIS A 56 10.45 -2.92 -18.76
CA HIS A 56 10.44 -1.46 -18.77
C HIS A 56 9.09 -0.88 -18.31
N SER A 57 7.98 -1.45 -18.77
CA SER A 57 6.64 -1.02 -18.35
C SER A 57 6.40 -1.24 -16.85
N LEU A 58 6.86 -2.36 -16.30
CA LEU A 58 6.75 -2.63 -14.86
C LEU A 58 7.62 -1.69 -14.02
N VAL A 59 8.82 -1.36 -14.50
CA VAL A 59 9.70 -0.34 -13.86
C VAL A 59 9.01 1.03 -13.91
N ALA A 60 8.35 1.39 -15.02
CA ALA A 60 7.61 2.65 -15.13
C ALA A 60 6.43 2.70 -14.13
N VAL A 61 5.67 1.60 -13.99
CA VAL A 61 4.60 1.50 -12.98
C VAL A 61 5.15 1.72 -11.56
N LEU A 62 6.31 1.16 -11.23
CA LEU A 62 6.94 1.40 -9.93
C LEU A 62 7.40 2.85 -9.79
N ALA A 63 7.93 3.47 -10.85
CA ALA A 63 8.34 4.87 -10.84
C ALA A 63 7.16 5.84 -10.61
N ASP A 64 6.00 5.52 -11.17
CA ASP A 64 4.76 6.28 -10.97
C ASP A 64 4.17 6.05 -9.57
N THR A 65 4.37 4.86 -9.01
CA THR A 65 3.89 4.50 -7.65
C THR A 65 4.75 5.11 -6.55
N PHE A 66 6.08 5.21 -6.78
CA PHE A 66 7.07 5.62 -5.79
C PHE A 66 7.90 6.84 -6.25
N PRO A 67 7.25 7.97 -6.59
CA PRO A 67 7.93 9.14 -7.15
C PRO A 67 8.92 9.79 -6.16
N VAL A 68 8.63 9.80 -4.85
CA VAL A 68 9.55 10.38 -3.85
C VAL A 68 10.74 9.45 -3.60
N VAL A 69 10.51 8.13 -3.53
CA VAL A 69 11.62 7.15 -3.50
C VAL A 69 12.54 7.38 -4.70
N ARG A 70 11.98 7.53 -5.91
CA ARG A 70 12.74 7.79 -7.14
C ARG A 70 13.53 9.09 -7.06
N GLN A 71 12.92 10.18 -6.56
CA GLN A 71 13.61 11.47 -6.41
C GLN A 71 14.76 11.40 -5.39
N LEU A 72 14.60 10.64 -4.31
CA LEU A 72 15.61 10.49 -3.26
C LEU A 72 16.86 9.75 -3.73
N VAL A 73 16.70 8.75 -4.59
CA VAL A 73 17.83 7.92 -5.06
C VAL A 73 18.33 8.31 -6.47
N GLY A 74 17.55 9.09 -7.21
CA GLY A 74 17.79 9.45 -8.60
C GLY A 74 17.33 8.39 -9.60
N ASP A 75 17.08 8.84 -10.84
CA ASP A 75 16.48 8.02 -11.90
C ASP A 75 17.25 6.75 -12.24
N ASP A 76 18.57 6.85 -12.36
CA ASP A 76 19.44 5.72 -12.75
C ASP A 76 19.44 4.64 -11.66
N PHE A 77 19.62 5.04 -10.39
CA PHE A 77 19.61 4.10 -9.29
C PHE A 77 18.23 3.47 -9.11
N PHE A 78 17.17 4.29 -9.15
CA PHE A 78 15.80 3.77 -9.06
C PHE A 78 15.51 2.76 -10.17
N GLY A 79 15.87 3.09 -11.42
CA GLY A 79 15.66 2.19 -12.56
C GLY A 79 16.38 0.85 -12.40
N ALA A 80 17.62 0.85 -11.90
CA ALA A 80 18.37 -0.37 -11.63
C ALA A 80 17.74 -1.18 -10.47
N MET A 81 17.39 -0.54 -9.36
CA MET A 81 16.74 -1.12 -8.20
C MET A 81 15.37 -1.72 -8.57
N ALA A 82 14.51 -0.95 -9.24
CA ALA A 82 13.19 -1.40 -9.68
C ALA A 82 13.27 -2.58 -10.66
N ARG A 83 14.27 -2.59 -11.56
CA ARG A 83 14.50 -3.72 -12.45
C ARG A 83 14.83 -5.00 -11.68
N LEU A 84 15.66 -4.94 -10.65
CA LEU A 84 15.96 -6.09 -9.79
C LEU A 84 14.69 -6.59 -9.08
N TYR A 85 13.90 -5.67 -8.53
CA TYR A 85 12.63 -6.01 -7.90
C TYR A 85 11.66 -6.68 -8.88
N VAL A 86 11.53 -6.16 -10.11
CA VAL A 86 10.63 -6.72 -11.16
C VAL A 86 11.01 -8.16 -11.50
N LEU A 87 12.30 -8.46 -11.60
CA LEU A 87 12.78 -9.81 -11.93
C LEU A 87 12.54 -10.80 -10.78
N ASP A 88 12.63 -10.34 -9.55
CA ASP A 88 12.47 -11.15 -8.34
C ASP A 88 10.99 -11.30 -7.93
N HIS A 89 10.18 -10.26 -8.20
CA HIS A 89 8.79 -10.14 -7.81
C HIS A 89 7.86 -9.84 -9.00
N PRO A 90 7.67 -10.80 -9.90
CA PRO A 90 6.78 -10.61 -11.04
C PRO A 90 5.33 -10.38 -10.60
N PRO A 91 4.53 -9.63 -11.39
CA PRO A 91 3.13 -9.39 -11.08
C PRO A 91 2.34 -10.69 -11.02
N ARG A 92 1.55 -10.85 -9.96
CA ARG A 92 0.66 -12.02 -9.75
C ARG A 92 -0.80 -11.70 -10.05
N SER A 93 -1.10 -10.47 -10.43
CA SER A 93 -2.44 -9.97 -10.74
C SER A 93 -2.38 -9.08 -11.98
N PRO A 94 -3.43 -9.03 -12.80
CA PRO A 94 -3.53 -8.06 -13.90
C PRO A 94 -3.80 -6.63 -13.42
N LEU A 95 -4.08 -6.43 -12.13
CA LEU A 95 -4.36 -5.12 -11.55
C LEU A 95 -3.05 -4.40 -11.22
N MET A 96 -2.60 -3.52 -12.13
CA MET A 96 -1.32 -2.84 -12.03
C MET A 96 -1.21 -1.91 -10.80
N HIS A 97 -2.31 -1.32 -10.34
CA HIS A 97 -2.33 -0.54 -9.10
C HIS A 97 -2.01 -1.36 -7.83
N ARG A 98 -1.98 -2.69 -7.92
CA ARG A 98 -1.55 -3.59 -6.83
C ARG A 98 -0.11 -4.05 -6.97
N TYR A 99 0.56 -3.66 -8.07
CA TYR A 99 1.94 -4.01 -8.28
C TYR A 99 2.86 -3.06 -7.52
N GLY A 100 3.81 -3.60 -6.78
CA GLY A 100 4.72 -2.82 -5.91
C GLY A 100 4.42 -2.93 -4.41
N ALA A 101 3.36 -3.65 -4.00
CA ALA A 101 3.03 -3.83 -2.58
C ALA A 101 4.19 -4.37 -1.72
N GLY A 102 5.04 -5.20 -2.28
CA GLY A 102 6.21 -5.77 -1.61
C GLY A 102 7.45 -4.89 -1.65
N LEU A 103 7.47 -3.82 -2.47
CA LEU A 103 8.66 -3.00 -2.66
C LEU A 103 9.16 -2.36 -1.35
N PRO A 104 8.32 -1.82 -0.46
CA PRO A 104 8.79 -1.25 0.79
C PRO A 104 9.58 -2.24 1.66
N ALA A 105 9.08 -3.46 1.82
CA ALA A 105 9.77 -4.50 2.58
C ALA A 105 11.06 -4.96 1.88
N TRP A 106 11.03 -5.11 0.56
CA TRP A 106 12.20 -5.50 -0.21
C TRP A 106 13.31 -4.44 -0.16
N VAL A 107 12.96 -3.14 -0.18
CA VAL A 107 13.91 -2.02 -0.04
C VAL A 107 14.56 -2.01 1.33
N ALA A 108 13.85 -2.42 2.39
CA ALA A 108 14.43 -2.50 3.74
C ALA A 108 15.62 -3.46 3.82
N ASP A 109 15.61 -4.52 3.00
CA ASP A 109 16.66 -5.54 2.94
C ASP A 109 17.66 -5.31 1.78
N PHE A 110 17.46 -4.25 0.99
CA PHE A 110 18.29 -3.96 -0.17
C PHE A 110 19.57 -3.23 0.22
N GLU A 111 20.68 -3.98 0.34
CA GLU A 111 21.99 -3.51 0.81
C GLU A 111 22.46 -2.21 0.14
N PRO A 112 22.34 -1.99 -1.19
CA PRO A 112 22.79 -0.74 -1.81
C PRO A 112 22.01 0.52 -1.35
N ALA A 113 20.85 0.39 -0.72
CA ALA A 113 20.04 1.51 -0.20
C ALA A 113 20.25 1.80 1.29
N THR A 114 21.12 1.08 1.99
CA THR A 114 21.33 1.21 3.46
C THR A 114 21.79 2.58 3.91
N ALA A 115 22.37 3.39 3.01
CA ALA A 115 22.73 4.78 3.29
C ALA A 115 21.50 5.69 3.51
N LEU A 116 20.31 5.26 3.10
CA LEU A 116 19.04 5.98 3.25
C LEU A 116 18.06 5.13 4.08
N PRO A 117 18.24 5.06 5.42
CA PRO A 117 17.47 4.15 6.28
C PRO A 117 15.97 4.43 6.29
N TYR A 118 15.55 5.62 5.89
CA TYR A 118 14.14 6.04 5.77
C TYR A 118 13.48 5.64 4.43
N LEU A 119 14.24 5.09 3.47
CA LEU A 119 13.75 4.87 2.11
C LEU A 119 12.58 3.86 2.07
N SER A 120 12.67 2.77 2.84
CA SER A 120 11.58 1.79 2.95
C SER A 120 10.33 2.38 3.57
N ASP A 121 10.49 3.31 4.52
CA ASP A 121 9.36 3.96 5.19
C ASP A 121 8.68 5.00 4.30
N ILE A 122 9.46 5.74 3.48
CA ILE A 122 8.91 6.59 2.41
C ILE A 122 8.13 5.72 1.41
N ALA A 123 8.68 4.58 1.00
CA ALA A 123 7.96 3.66 0.12
C ALA A 123 6.66 3.15 0.77
N ARG A 124 6.63 2.86 2.08
CA ARG A 124 5.39 2.49 2.80
C ARG A 124 4.36 3.62 2.79
N LEU A 125 4.79 4.87 2.95
CA LEU A 125 3.91 6.04 2.91
C LEU A 125 3.30 6.21 1.50
N GLU A 126 4.11 6.13 0.44
CA GLU A 126 3.64 6.24 -0.95
C GLU A 126 2.69 5.10 -1.32
N TRP A 127 3.02 3.87 -0.88
CA TRP A 127 2.14 2.73 -1.06
C TRP A 127 0.80 2.90 -0.35
N ALA A 128 0.81 3.38 0.90
CA ALA A 128 -0.42 3.65 1.66
C ALA A 128 -1.29 4.70 0.97
N ARG A 129 -0.70 5.74 0.38
CA ARG A 129 -1.41 6.75 -0.43
C ARG A 129 -2.08 6.13 -1.66
N LEU A 130 -1.37 5.28 -2.40
CA LEU A 130 -1.94 4.59 -3.55
C LEU A 130 -3.09 3.66 -3.12
N CYS A 131 -2.93 2.92 -2.00
CA CYS A 131 -3.99 2.09 -1.45
C CYS A 131 -5.21 2.91 -1.03
N ALA A 132 -5.02 4.06 -0.38
CA ALA A 132 -6.10 4.96 0.01
C ALA A 132 -6.88 5.46 -1.21
N PHE A 133 -6.17 5.84 -2.28
CA PHE A 133 -6.79 6.31 -3.52
C PHE A 133 -7.66 5.23 -4.19
N HIS A 134 -7.23 3.97 -4.18
CA HIS A 134 -7.92 2.86 -4.83
C HIS A 134 -8.82 2.03 -3.89
N ALA A 135 -8.91 2.39 -2.62
CA ALA A 135 -9.75 1.67 -1.67
C ALA A 135 -11.24 1.85 -1.97
N ALA A 136 -12.05 0.88 -1.56
CA ALA A 136 -13.48 0.95 -1.71
C ALA A 136 -14.07 2.14 -0.92
N ASP A 137 -15.17 2.67 -1.42
CA ASP A 137 -15.95 3.65 -0.69
C ASP A 137 -16.71 2.97 0.47
N ALA A 138 -16.92 3.72 1.54
CA ALA A 138 -17.77 3.33 2.64
C ALA A 138 -18.52 4.55 3.15
N GLU A 139 -19.76 4.34 3.59
CA GLU A 139 -20.57 5.44 4.14
C GLU A 139 -20.14 5.72 5.59
N PRO A 140 -19.83 6.97 5.94
CA PRO A 140 -19.54 7.34 7.32
C PRO A 140 -20.74 7.10 8.24
N VAL A 141 -20.48 6.66 9.46
CA VAL A 141 -21.51 6.55 10.51
C VAL A 141 -22.13 7.94 10.76
N PRO A 142 -23.47 8.04 10.87
CA PRO A 142 -24.14 9.30 11.18
C PRO A 142 -23.58 9.96 12.45
N VAL A 143 -23.35 11.27 12.39
CA VAL A 143 -22.77 12.06 13.50
C VAL A 143 -23.57 11.90 14.79
N GLN A 144 -24.90 11.75 14.68
CA GLN A 144 -25.80 11.57 15.82
C GLN A 144 -25.53 10.26 16.59
N ALA A 145 -25.22 9.19 15.85
CA ALA A 145 -24.90 7.89 16.46
C ALA A 145 -23.57 7.96 17.25
N LEU A 146 -22.58 8.67 16.70
CA LEU A 146 -21.30 8.88 17.36
C LEU A 146 -21.43 9.83 18.57
N ALA A 147 -22.23 10.89 18.45
CA ALA A 147 -22.52 11.78 19.57
C ALA A 147 -23.20 11.03 20.73
N ALA A 148 -24.16 10.15 20.45
CA ALA A 148 -24.79 9.31 21.44
C ALA A 148 -23.79 8.32 22.11
N LEU A 149 -22.83 7.81 21.37
CA LEU A 149 -21.77 6.95 21.90
C LEU A 149 -20.83 7.73 22.85
N ILE A 150 -20.43 8.95 22.46
CA ILE A 150 -19.56 9.83 23.28
C ILE A 150 -20.23 10.19 24.61
N GLN A 151 -21.56 10.38 24.62
CA GLN A 151 -22.32 10.67 25.84
C GLN A 151 -22.48 9.44 26.79
N ALA A 152 -22.02 8.27 26.38
CA ALA A 152 -22.11 7.02 27.16
C ALA A 152 -20.71 6.44 27.40
N PRO A 153 -19.94 6.91 28.39
CA PRO A 153 -18.52 6.55 28.57
C PRO A 153 -18.24 5.05 28.68
N GLN A 154 -19.12 4.30 29.34
CA GLN A 154 -18.99 2.83 29.48
C GLN A 154 -19.18 2.11 28.14
N ARG A 155 -20.08 2.59 27.28
CA ARG A 155 -20.31 2.06 25.93
C ARG A 155 -19.16 2.47 25.01
N LEU A 156 -18.71 3.71 25.10
CA LEU A 156 -17.57 4.23 24.36
C LEU A 156 -16.32 3.38 24.62
N ALA A 157 -16.01 3.09 25.89
CA ALA A 157 -14.84 2.28 26.26
C ALA A 157 -14.87 0.84 25.67
N ARG A 158 -16.06 0.30 25.44
CA ARG A 158 -16.25 -1.06 24.85
C ARG A 158 -16.44 -1.06 23.35
N ALA A 159 -16.63 0.11 22.73
CA ALA A 159 -16.87 0.22 21.32
C ALA A 159 -15.61 -0.15 20.52
N CYS A 160 -15.80 -0.93 19.45
CA CYS A 160 -14.84 -1.14 18.39
C CYS A 160 -15.27 -0.32 17.19
N LEU A 161 -14.38 0.49 16.62
CA LEU A 161 -14.68 1.26 15.42
C LEU A 161 -14.28 0.48 14.18
N GLU A 162 -15.17 0.43 13.20
CA GLU A 162 -14.84 0.01 11.85
C GLU A 162 -14.38 1.27 11.10
N LEU A 163 -13.08 1.32 10.77
CA LEU A 163 -12.53 2.48 10.10
C LEU A 163 -12.72 2.38 8.59
N HIS A 164 -12.79 3.54 7.95
CA HIS A 164 -12.96 3.64 6.51
C HIS A 164 -11.83 2.89 5.79
N PRO A 165 -12.11 2.12 4.71
CA PRO A 165 -11.11 1.31 4.01
C PRO A 165 -9.92 2.08 3.45
N THR A 166 -10.08 3.40 3.25
CA THR A 166 -9.00 4.27 2.78
C THR A 166 -7.96 4.58 3.83
N LEU A 167 -8.26 4.34 5.13
CA LEU A 167 -7.40 4.76 6.22
C LEU A 167 -6.23 3.80 6.42
N ALA A 168 -5.04 4.35 6.46
CA ALA A 168 -3.82 3.67 6.87
C ALA A 168 -3.05 4.51 7.90
N VAL A 169 -2.27 3.84 8.74
CA VAL A 169 -1.36 4.47 9.70
C VAL A 169 0.06 4.11 9.31
N VAL A 170 0.91 5.12 9.14
CA VAL A 170 2.35 4.94 8.94
C VAL A 170 3.09 5.55 10.13
N ARG A 171 4.00 4.79 10.72
CA ARG A 171 4.91 5.22 11.78
C ARG A 171 6.34 4.91 11.37
N SER A 172 7.25 5.83 11.62
CA SER A 172 8.66 5.70 11.27
C SER A 172 9.55 6.29 12.38
N ALA A 173 10.75 5.73 12.54
CA ALA A 173 11.80 6.33 13.34
C ALA A 173 12.46 7.54 12.65
N HIS A 174 12.02 7.86 11.42
CA HIS A 174 12.58 8.89 10.55
C HIS A 174 11.51 9.93 10.16
N PRO A 175 11.89 11.13 9.71
CA PRO A 175 10.99 12.23 9.37
C PRO A 175 10.34 12.03 7.99
N VAL A 176 9.63 10.91 7.82
CA VAL A 176 9.07 10.48 6.52
C VAL A 176 7.98 11.40 5.99
N VAL A 177 7.22 12.04 6.87
CA VAL A 177 6.16 12.98 6.50
C VAL A 177 6.78 14.27 5.99
N SER A 178 7.76 14.82 6.74
CA SER A 178 8.50 16.03 6.35
C SER A 178 9.29 15.83 5.07
N LEU A 179 9.98 14.70 4.91
CA LEU A 179 10.70 14.36 3.70
C LEU A 179 9.74 14.24 2.50
N TRP A 180 8.66 13.48 2.67
CA TRP A 180 7.66 13.32 1.62
C TRP A 180 7.02 14.66 1.22
N ALA A 181 6.63 15.50 2.20
CA ALA A 181 6.02 16.80 1.95
C ALA A 181 6.97 17.76 1.22
N ALA A 182 8.27 17.76 1.56
CA ALA A 182 9.26 18.56 0.87
C ALA A 182 9.34 18.22 -0.63
N HIS A 183 9.19 16.95 -0.99
CA HIS A 183 9.23 16.49 -2.38
C HIS A 183 7.94 16.80 -3.17
N GLN A 184 6.91 17.35 -2.53
CA GLN A 184 5.72 17.89 -3.24
C GLN A 184 5.91 19.36 -3.67
N LEU A 185 6.99 20.02 -3.24
CA LEU A 185 7.30 21.42 -3.55
C LEU A 185 8.07 21.58 -4.86
N SER A 186 8.21 22.82 -5.33
CA SER A 186 9.13 23.15 -6.42
C SER A 186 10.59 22.84 -6.02
N ASP A 187 11.48 22.66 -6.99
CA ASP A 187 12.87 22.29 -6.71
C ASP A 187 13.58 23.27 -5.75
N ALA A 188 13.36 24.57 -5.94
CA ALA A 188 13.98 25.60 -5.10
C ALA A 188 13.45 25.58 -3.66
N ASP A 189 12.13 25.40 -3.50
CA ASP A 189 11.49 25.33 -2.18
C ASP A 189 11.79 24.02 -1.49
N ARG A 190 11.89 22.93 -2.27
CA ARG A 190 12.26 21.60 -1.77
C ARG A 190 13.63 21.60 -1.07
N ASP A 191 14.66 22.15 -1.75
CA ASP A 191 16.02 22.14 -1.21
C ASP A 191 16.11 22.96 0.09
N ALA A 192 15.44 24.11 0.14
CA ALA A 192 15.33 24.90 1.36
C ALA A 192 14.60 24.13 2.48
N ARG A 193 13.50 23.44 2.16
CA ARG A 193 12.74 22.69 3.13
C ARG A 193 13.50 21.47 3.66
N LEU A 194 14.18 20.72 2.78
CA LEU A 194 15.00 19.56 3.15
C LEU A 194 16.15 19.93 4.09
N ALA A 195 16.75 21.11 3.92
CA ALA A 195 17.82 21.59 4.81
C ALA A 195 17.34 21.81 6.26
N GLU A 196 16.03 21.98 6.48
CA GLU A 196 15.42 22.18 7.80
C GLU A 196 14.95 20.88 8.46
N VAL A 197 14.87 19.76 7.70
CA VAL A 197 14.33 18.49 8.22
C VAL A 197 15.32 17.81 9.16
N PRO A 198 14.97 17.55 10.41
CA PRO A 198 15.85 16.84 11.36
C PRO A 198 15.80 15.33 11.06
N LEU A 199 16.80 14.80 10.37
CA LEU A 199 16.82 13.41 9.85
C LEU A 199 16.68 12.30 10.92
N HIS A 200 16.82 12.64 12.20
CA HIS A 200 16.68 11.70 13.33
C HIS A 200 15.37 11.87 14.11
N SER A 201 14.42 12.63 13.57
CA SER A 201 13.10 12.81 14.16
C SER A 201 12.17 11.69 13.72
N ALA A 202 11.55 11.02 14.69
CA ALA A 202 10.48 10.06 14.38
C ALA A 202 9.21 10.81 13.99
N GLU A 203 8.53 10.35 12.95
CA GLU A 203 7.26 10.91 12.50
C GLU A 203 6.24 9.80 12.23
N ALA A 204 4.97 10.17 12.37
CA ALA A 204 3.84 9.31 12.09
C ALA A 204 2.72 10.08 11.39
N ALA A 205 1.94 9.40 10.56
CA ALA A 205 0.81 9.98 9.84
C ALA A 205 -0.38 9.04 9.74
N LEU A 206 -1.58 9.63 9.67
CA LEU A 206 -2.74 9.02 9.05
C LEU A 206 -2.73 9.34 7.55
N ILE A 207 -3.02 8.33 6.76
CA ILE A 207 -3.18 8.43 5.32
C ILE A 207 -4.59 7.99 5.00
N PHE A 208 -5.34 8.80 4.27
CA PHE A 208 -6.72 8.50 3.90
C PHE A 208 -7.13 9.31 2.68
N ARG A 209 -8.22 8.90 2.02
CA ARG A 209 -8.83 9.66 0.94
C ARG A 209 -9.93 10.55 1.52
N ASP A 210 -9.89 11.83 1.17
CA ASP A 210 -10.90 12.80 1.59
C ASP A 210 -12.12 12.81 0.66
N ALA A 211 -13.08 13.70 0.96
CA ALA A 211 -14.30 13.86 0.17
C ALA A 211 -14.09 14.43 -1.25
N SER A 212 -12.88 14.90 -1.56
CA SER A 212 -12.46 15.39 -2.88
C SER A 212 -11.72 14.33 -3.69
N ASP A 213 -11.67 13.10 -3.20
CA ASP A 213 -10.90 11.97 -3.73
C ASP A 213 -9.36 12.16 -3.67
N ASP A 214 -8.88 13.11 -2.86
CA ASP A 214 -7.46 13.31 -2.66
C ASP A 214 -6.92 12.42 -1.53
N ALA A 215 -5.80 11.73 -1.78
CA ALA A 215 -5.09 10.95 -0.77
C ALA A 215 -4.24 11.88 0.11
N LEU A 216 -4.75 12.19 1.30
CA LEU A 216 -4.11 13.07 2.27
C LEU A 216 -3.11 12.32 3.15
N VAL A 217 -2.08 13.05 3.59
CA VAL A 217 -1.11 12.64 4.62
C VAL A 217 -1.20 13.64 5.77
N VAL A 218 -1.68 13.21 6.91
CA VAL A 218 -1.88 14.07 8.10
C VAL A 218 -0.95 13.58 9.20
N GLU A 219 0.03 14.42 9.53
CA GLU A 219 0.97 14.13 10.61
C GLU A 219 0.27 14.06 11.98
N LEU A 220 0.71 13.11 12.81
CA LEU A 220 0.24 12.91 14.18
C LEU A 220 1.41 12.71 15.15
N PRO A 221 1.25 13.04 16.44
CA PRO A 221 2.13 12.52 17.49
C PRO A 221 2.18 11.00 17.45
N ASP A 222 3.35 10.41 17.67
CA ASP A 222 3.56 8.96 17.58
C ASP A 222 2.64 8.16 18.51
N ALA A 223 2.37 8.64 19.72
CA ALA A 223 1.43 8.00 20.64
C ALA A 223 -0.01 7.96 20.06
N ASP A 224 -0.46 9.04 19.42
CA ASP A 224 -1.77 9.12 18.78
C ASP A 224 -1.86 8.19 17.56
N ALA A 225 -0.80 8.10 16.79
CA ALA A 225 -0.72 7.17 15.67
C ALA A 225 -0.72 5.70 16.13
N ALA A 226 -0.05 5.40 17.27
CA ALA A 226 -0.10 4.08 17.88
C ALA A 226 -1.53 3.72 18.33
N LEU A 227 -2.23 4.66 18.97
CA LEU A 227 -3.63 4.51 19.34
C LEU A 227 -4.53 4.30 18.11
N ALA A 228 -4.35 5.10 17.07
CA ALA A 228 -5.11 4.98 15.83
C ALA A 228 -4.87 3.61 15.15
N ALA A 229 -3.63 3.11 15.16
CA ALA A 229 -3.30 1.78 14.67
C ALA A 229 -3.98 0.66 15.47
N ALA A 230 -4.01 0.77 16.81
CA ALA A 230 -4.72 -0.18 17.66
C ALA A 230 -6.24 -0.17 17.37
N ILE A 231 -6.84 1.01 17.20
CA ILE A 231 -8.24 1.15 16.80
C ILE A 231 -8.48 0.51 15.42
N ALA A 232 -7.59 0.72 14.46
CA ALA A 232 -7.69 0.16 13.11
C ALA A 232 -7.64 -1.38 13.09
N THR A 233 -7.02 -2.02 14.07
CA THR A 233 -7.03 -3.49 14.23
C THR A 233 -8.28 -4.02 14.96
N GLY A 234 -9.25 -3.14 15.28
CA GLY A 234 -10.50 -3.51 15.93
C GLY A 234 -10.43 -3.58 17.46
N ALA A 235 -9.39 -3.01 18.07
CA ALA A 235 -9.32 -2.94 19.52
C ALA A 235 -10.46 -2.08 20.11
N PRO A 236 -11.09 -2.47 21.23
CA PRO A 236 -12.02 -1.62 21.96
C PRO A 236 -11.32 -0.32 22.38
N LEU A 237 -12.02 0.83 22.26
CA LEU A 237 -11.43 2.15 22.52
C LEU A 237 -10.79 2.27 23.92
N GLY A 238 -11.43 1.71 24.96
CA GLY A 238 -10.88 1.72 26.31
C GLY A 238 -9.62 0.85 26.46
N ALA A 239 -9.56 -0.29 25.77
CA ALA A 239 -8.37 -1.13 25.75
C ALA A 239 -7.22 -0.47 24.99
N ALA A 240 -7.51 0.12 23.83
CA ALA A 240 -6.55 0.88 23.04
C ALA A 240 -5.98 2.06 23.84
N GLN A 241 -6.84 2.84 24.52
CA GLN A 241 -6.40 3.95 25.38
C GLN A 241 -5.55 3.47 26.57
N THR A 242 -5.90 2.34 27.17
CA THR A 242 -5.11 1.79 28.29
C THR A 242 -3.72 1.33 27.83
N ALA A 243 -3.62 0.79 26.62
CA ALA A 243 -2.34 0.38 26.01
C ALA A 243 -1.48 1.59 25.58
N HIS A 244 -2.12 2.72 25.28
CA HIS A 244 -1.47 3.96 24.84
C HIS A 244 -1.88 5.15 25.72
N PRO A 245 -1.46 5.20 27.00
CA PRO A 245 -1.95 6.19 27.96
C PRO A 245 -1.51 7.62 27.65
N GLU A 246 -0.43 7.80 26.89
CA GLU A 246 0.09 9.12 26.46
C GLU A 246 -0.64 9.67 25.23
N ALA A 247 -1.45 8.85 24.55
CA ALA A 247 -2.20 9.27 23.38
C ALA A 247 -3.43 10.09 23.77
N ASP A 248 -3.76 11.07 22.94
CA ASP A 248 -4.97 11.87 23.08
C ASP A 248 -6.12 11.25 22.25
N LEU A 249 -6.92 10.40 22.92
CA LEU A 249 -8.09 9.77 22.30
C LEU A 249 -9.07 10.79 21.70
N ALA A 250 -9.25 11.95 22.36
CA ALA A 250 -10.18 12.96 21.87
C ALA A 250 -9.69 13.58 20.56
N ARG A 251 -8.38 13.82 20.44
CA ARG A 251 -7.76 14.31 19.20
C ARG A 251 -7.90 13.28 18.08
N VAL A 252 -7.58 12.01 18.34
CA VAL A 252 -7.71 10.92 17.34
C VAL A 252 -9.16 10.79 16.90
N LEU A 253 -10.13 10.70 17.82
CA LEU A 253 -11.55 10.63 17.47
C LEU A 253 -12.02 11.86 16.70
N SER A 254 -11.61 13.08 17.12
CA SER A 254 -11.98 14.31 16.41
C SER A 254 -11.48 14.33 14.98
N LEU A 255 -10.28 13.79 14.72
CA LEU A 255 -9.72 13.68 13.38
C LEU A 255 -10.51 12.66 12.54
N LEU A 256 -10.76 11.46 13.10
CA LEU A 256 -11.55 10.42 12.43
C LEU A 256 -12.96 10.90 12.07
N LEU A 257 -13.61 11.63 12.97
CA LEU A 257 -14.96 12.16 12.78
C LEU A 257 -15.00 13.29 11.75
N ARG A 258 -14.05 14.22 11.82
CA ARG A 258 -13.95 15.36 10.91
C ARG A 258 -13.85 14.92 9.45
N HIS A 259 -13.13 13.83 9.20
CA HIS A 259 -12.90 13.32 7.86
C HIS A 259 -13.79 12.14 7.47
N GLY A 260 -14.83 11.81 8.29
CA GLY A 260 -15.76 10.72 7.97
C GLY A 260 -15.10 9.34 7.96
N LEU A 261 -14.04 9.13 8.73
CA LEU A 261 -13.22 7.91 8.70
C LEU A 261 -13.74 6.78 9.59
N VAL A 262 -14.93 6.90 10.15
CA VAL A 262 -15.63 5.85 10.89
C VAL A 262 -16.78 5.33 10.04
N ALA A 263 -16.66 4.11 9.54
CA ALA A 263 -17.66 3.45 8.69
C ALA A 263 -18.67 2.61 9.51
N GLY A 264 -18.28 2.20 10.73
CA GLY A 264 -19.16 1.41 11.59
C GLY A 264 -18.75 1.49 13.06
N VAL A 265 -19.70 1.14 13.94
CA VAL A 265 -19.46 0.98 15.37
C VAL A 265 -19.91 -0.42 15.76
N GLY A 266 -18.97 -1.30 16.04
CA GLY A 266 -19.17 -2.63 16.63
C GLY A 266 -18.93 -2.56 18.13
N GLY A 267 -19.40 -3.59 18.83
CA GLY A 267 -19.06 -3.88 20.22
C GLY A 267 -18.87 -5.38 20.37
N PRO A 268 -18.23 -5.87 21.42
CA PRO A 268 -18.24 -7.28 21.67
C PRO A 268 -19.68 -7.77 21.73
N LEU A 269 -20.03 -8.76 20.92
CA LEU A 269 -21.33 -9.43 21.00
C LEU A 269 -21.60 -9.72 22.48
N PRO A 270 -22.80 -9.45 23.01
CA PRO A 270 -23.14 -9.83 24.36
C PRO A 270 -22.85 -11.33 24.47
N ALA A 271 -22.02 -11.70 25.45
CA ALA A 271 -21.84 -13.10 25.78
C ALA A 271 -23.23 -13.69 25.92
N THR A 272 -23.58 -14.68 25.10
CA THR A 272 -24.82 -15.46 25.24
C THR A 272 -24.84 -15.95 26.67
N GLU A 273 -25.66 -15.33 27.52
CA GLU A 273 -26.00 -15.89 28.80
C GLU A 273 -26.63 -17.26 28.50
N THR A 274 -25.83 -18.29 28.66
CA THR A 274 -26.33 -19.66 28.68
C THR A 274 -27.18 -19.74 29.93
N SER A 275 -28.51 -19.59 29.74
CA SER A 275 -29.51 -19.83 30.76
C SER A 275 -29.39 -21.31 31.16
N ALA A 276 -28.99 -21.55 32.39
CA ALA A 276 -28.98 -22.85 33.02
C ALA A 276 -30.41 -23.20 33.46
#